data_ed2bc5dc6e178dc7d29bedb16ca4bddf
#
_entry.id   ed2bc5dc6e178dc7d29bedb16ca4bddf
#
_cell.length_a   1.000
_cell.length_b   1.000
_cell.length_c   1.000
_cell.angle_alpha   90.00
_cell.angle_beta   90.00
_cell.angle_gamma   90.00
#
_symmetry.space_group_name_H-M   'P 1'
#
loop_
_entity.id
_entity.type
_entity.pdbx_description
1 polymer ?
#
loop_
_entity_poly.entity_id
_entity_poly.type
_entity_poly.pdbx_seq_one_letter_code
_entity_poly.pdbx_strand_id
1 'polypeptide(L)'
;MIVLSNLSKKAYLEEFRSQVKGNLFCFGEERFTGFVIGNLFSIAYHSGFEWNRRYTNEKNRAIGFVRKDGAGCKVYAVRLRGYTNPLSLILIFALFLWLSAVKQQGYTSGWEQWFNPANMWFALLGTVISAGISAAAAFLTERGQQGWAMVTSLLHCPDDYLNQWFKYY
;
A
#
# COMPACT_ATOMS: atom_id res chain seq x y z
N MET A 1 15.72 -2.56 -5.04
CA MET A 1 16.55 -2.70 -3.84
C MET A 1 16.85 -4.18 -3.64
N ILE A 2 18.07 -4.52 -3.28
CA ILE A 2 18.47 -5.89 -2.94
C ILE A 2 19.05 -5.84 -1.53
N VAL A 3 18.55 -6.69 -0.65
CA VAL A 3 18.99 -6.79 0.74
C VAL A 3 19.53 -8.19 0.98
N LEU A 4 20.66 -8.28 1.65
CA LEU A 4 21.27 -9.53 2.11
C LEU A 4 20.99 -9.68 3.59
N SER A 5 20.47 -10.83 4.00
CA SER A 5 20.24 -11.17 5.40
C SER A 5 20.98 -12.46 5.77
N ASN A 6 21.58 -12.45 6.96
CA ASN A 6 22.24 -13.62 7.52
C ASN A 6 21.26 -14.67 8.05
N LEU A 7 19.98 -14.30 8.20
CA LEU A 7 18.94 -15.23 8.59
C LEU A 7 18.69 -16.26 7.49
N SER A 8 18.44 -17.51 7.88
CA SER A 8 17.98 -18.51 6.92
C SER A 8 16.65 -18.03 6.30
N LYS A 9 16.39 -18.40 5.05
CA LYS A 9 15.14 -18.01 4.36
C LYS A 9 13.88 -18.30 5.18
N LYS A 10 13.85 -19.44 5.89
CA LYS A 10 12.71 -19.85 6.71
C LYS A 10 12.55 -18.92 7.92
N ALA A 11 13.61 -18.71 8.67
CA ALA A 11 13.63 -17.82 9.84
C ALA A 11 13.27 -16.37 9.45
N TYR A 12 13.83 -15.87 8.34
CA TYR A 12 13.50 -14.55 7.81
C TYR A 12 12.01 -14.40 7.50
N LEU A 13 11.42 -15.38 6.81
CA LEU A 13 9.99 -15.33 6.44
C LEU A 13 9.06 -15.49 7.64
N GLU A 14 9.45 -16.25 8.66
CA GLU A 14 8.68 -16.40 9.90
C GLU A 14 8.67 -15.08 10.67
N GLU A 15 9.84 -14.47 10.89
CA GLU A 15 9.95 -13.19 11.56
C GLU A 15 9.25 -12.07 10.77
N PHE A 16 9.46 -12.05 9.47
CA PHE A 16 8.81 -11.07 8.59
C PHE A 16 7.27 -11.16 8.61
N ARG A 17 6.72 -12.38 8.68
CA ARG A 17 5.28 -12.60 8.80
C ARG A 17 4.73 -12.19 10.16
N SER A 18 5.50 -12.33 11.24
CA SER A 18 5.07 -11.92 12.57
C SER A 18 4.82 -10.42 12.66
N GLN A 19 5.59 -9.62 11.91
CA GLN A 19 5.51 -8.16 11.87
C GLN A 19 4.43 -7.64 10.91
N VAL A 20 4.10 -8.40 9.86
CA VAL A 20 3.12 -7.98 8.85
C VAL A 20 1.73 -8.48 9.21
N LYS A 21 0.85 -7.57 9.61
CA LYS A 21 -0.55 -7.90 9.89
C LYS A 21 -1.40 -7.65 8.65
N GLY A 22 -2.01 -8.71 8.13
CA GLY A 22 -2.94 -8.63 7.01
C GLY A 22 -4.29 -8.08 7.47
N ASN A 23 -4.47 -6.76 7.41
CA ASN A 23 -5.78 -6.14 7.67
C ASN A 23 -6.16 -5.23 6.51
N LEU A 24 -7.34 -5.47 5.97
CA LEU A 24 -7.99 -4.57 5.00
C LEU A 24 -8.33 -3.20 5.63
N PHE A 25 -8.53 -3.17 6.95
CA PHE A 25 -8.85 -1.96 7.71
C PHE A 25 -7.90 -1.85 8.91
N CYS A 26 -7.01 -0.86 8.86
CA CYS A 26 -6.09 -0.54 9.94
C CYS A 26 -6.66 0.64 10.73
N PHE A 27 -7.25 0.35 11.89
CA PHE A 27 -7.70 1.39 12.81
C PHE A 27 -6.72 1.50 13.98
N GLY A 28 -6.10 2.66 14.12
CA GLY A 28 -5.56 3.13 15.37
C GLY A 28 -4.12 2.80 15.74
N GLU A 29 -3.45 1.80 15.15
CA GLU A 29 -2.10 1.39 15.57
C GLU A 29 -1.06 1.52 14.46
N GLU A 30 0.16 1.92 14.85
CA GLU A 30 1.33 1.83 13.96
C GLU A 30 1.64 0.38 13.65
N ARG A 31 1.69 0.02 12.37
CA ARG A 31 2.00 -1.35 11.96
C ARG A 31 2.36 -1.47 10.49
N PHE A 32 2.96 -2.61 10.15
CA PHE A 32 3.12 -3.02 8.77
C PHE A 32 1.85 -3.73 8.28
N THR A 33 1.36 -3.29 7.13
CA THR A 33 0.17 -3.84 6.48
C THR A 33 0.56 -4.51 5.16
N GLY A 34 -0.11 -5.60 4.83
CA GLY A 34 0.14 -6.28 3.57
C GLY A 34 -0.04 -7.78 3.65
N PHE A 35 0.71 -8.48 2.83
CA PHE A 35 0.67 -9.95 2.80
C PHE A 35 2.05 -10.53 2.49
N VAL A 36 2.25 -11.76 2.97
CA VAL A 36 3.41 -12.60 2.66
C VAL A 36 2.90 -13.98 2.27
N ILE A 37 2.97 -14.30 0.97
CA ILE A 37 2.48 -15.56 0.41
C ILE A 37 3.68 -16.32 -0.19
N GLY A 38 4.01 -17.47 0.41
CA GLY A 38 5.20 -18.22 0.01
C GLY A 38 6.46 -17.37 0.17
N ASN A 39 7.09 -17.04 -0.94
CA ASN A 39 8.29 -16.20 -1.00
C ASN A 39 8.00 -14.75 -1.42
N LEU A 40 6.77 -14.46 -1.84
CA LEU A 40 6.34 -13.16 -2.30
C LEU A 40 5.81 -12.34 -1.13
N PHE A 41 6.07 -11.05 -1.16
CA PHE A 41 5.50 -10.13 -0.19
C PHE A 41 5.07 -8.81 -0.83
N SER A 42 4.10 -8.16 -0.18
CA SER A 42 3.69 -6.80 -0.48
C SER A 42 3.40 -6.12 0.85
N ILE A 43 4.19 -5.14 1.23
CA ILE A 43 4.11 -4.48 2.54
C ILE A 43 4.10 -2.96 2.40
N ALA A 44 3.40 -2.32 3.33
CA ALA A 44 3.42 -0.88 3.54
C ALA A 44 3.44 -0.61 5.05
N TYR A 45 3.99 0.52 5.44
CA TYR A 45 3.92 0.98 6.82
C TYR A 45 2.71 1.88 7.01
N HIS A 46 1.96 1.65 8.08
CA HIS A 46 0.83 2.44 8.52
C HIS A 46 1.16 3.13 9.84
N SER A 47 1.18 4.47 9.84
CA SER A 47 1.61 5.29 10.99
C SER A 47 0.55 5.46 12.10
N GLY A 48 -0.52 4.67 12.07
CA GLY A 48 -1.62 4.83 13.02
C GLY A 48 -2.54 6.01 12.71
N PHE A 49 -3.70 6.03 13.35
CA PHE A 49 -4.67 7.11 13.28
C PHE A 49 -4.57 7.97 14.53
N GLU A 50 -3.72 9.00 14.50
CA GLU A 50 -3.86 10.13 15.42
C GLU A 50 -4.80 11.16 14.79
N TRP A 51 -5.81 11.63 15.54
CA TRP A 51 -6.82 12.59 15.09
C TRP A 51 -6.22 13.86 14.43
N ASN A 52 -5.01 14.23 14.82
CA ASN A 52 -4.23 15.33 14.23
C ASN A 52 -3.25 14.90 13.12
N ARG A 53 -3.02 13.61 12.89
CA ARG A 53 -2.11 13.10 11.86
C ARG A 53 -2.91 12.35 10.80
N ARG A 54 -3.54 13.09 9.91
CA ARG A 54 -4.46 12.61 8.87
C ARG A 54 -3.83 11.77 7.75
N TYR A 55 -2.63 11.21 7.90
CA TYR A 55 -1.94 10.62 6.76
C TYR A 55 -1.37 9.25 7.06
N THR A 56 -1.98 8.27 6.45
CA THR A 56 -1.48 6.91 6.34
C THR A 56 -0.34 6.87 5.30
N ASN A 57 0.82 6.37 5.70
CA ASN A 57 1.97 6.23 4.80
C ASN A 57 1.87 5.03 3.84
N GLU A 58 0.69 4.44 3.69
CA GLU A 58 0.43 3.28 2.82
C GLU A 58 0.75 3.50 1.35
N LYS A 59 0.91 4.78 0.95
CA LYS A 59 1.26 5.15 -0.44
C LYS A 59 2.67 4.75 -0.86
N ASN A 60 3.52 4.35 0.07
CA ASN A 60 4.82 3.74 -0.19
C ASN A 60 4.77 2.26 0.15
N ARG A 61 4.67 1.43 -0.86
CA ARG A 61 4.60 -0.01 -0.73
C ARG A 61 5.86 -0.67 -1.28
N ALA A 62 6.40 -1.67 -0.57
CA ALA A 62 7.41 -2.55 -1.09
C ALA A 62 6.76 -3.84 -1.60
N ILE A 63 7.09 -4.22 -2.82
CA ILE A 63 6.71 -5.53 -3.39
C ILE A 63 7.99 -6.26 -3.74
N GLY A 64 8.05 -7.54 -3.40
CA GLY A 64 9.25 -8.30 -3.65
C GLY A 64 9.14 -9.79 -3.36
N PHE A 65 10.30 -10.43 -3.37
CA PHE A 65 10.41 -11.84 -3.05
C PHE A 65 11.72 -12.16 -2.32
N VAL A 66 11.69 -13.24 -1.56
CA VAL A 66 12.82 -13.76 -0.79
C VAL A 66 13.37 -15.02 -1.45
N ARG A 67 14.67 -15.03 -1.75
CA ARG A 67 15.40 -16.17 -2.32
C ARG A 67 16.44 -16.66 -1.32
N LYS A 68 16.67 -17.97 -1.27
CA LYS A 68 17.77 -18.57 -0.51
C LYS A 68 19.10 -18.16 -1.16
N ASP A 69 20.08 -17.77 -0.34
CA ASP A 69 21.44 -17.44 -0.78
C ASP A 69 22.45 -18.03 0.21
N GLY A 70 23.03 -19.19 -0.14
CA GLY A 70 23.90 -19.93 0.77
C GLY A 70 23.25 -20.32 2.09
N ALA A 71 23.83 -19.90 3.20
CA ALA A 71 23.30 -20.07 4.55
C ALA A 71 22.22 -19.03 4.91
N GLY A 72 22.22 -17.87 4.23
CA GLY A 72 21.29 -16.76 4.45
C GLY A 72 20.18 -16.67 3.41
N CYS A 73 19.66 -15.44 3.25
CA CYS A 73 18.70 -15.14 2.21
C CYS A 73 18.97 -13.78 1.54
N LYS A 74 18.45 -13.65 0.32
CA LYS A 74 18.49 -12.45 -0.51
C LYS A 74 17.07 -11.98 -0.78
N VAL A 75 16.81 -10.74 -0.43
CA VAL A 75 15.49 -10.09 -0.56
C VAL A 75 15.54 -9.13 -1.73
N TYR A 76 14.68 -9.34 -2.69
CA TYR A 76 14.49 -8.44 -3.83
C TYR A 76 13.23 -7.64 -3.59
N ALA A 77 13.35 -6.31 -3.53
CA ALA A 77 12.23 -5.42 -3.28
C ALA A 77 12.22 -4.25 -4.26
N VAL A 78 11.02 -3.91 -4.74
CA VAL A 78 10.74 -2.73 -5.55
C VAL A 78 9.84 -1.80 -4.76
N ARG A 79 10.21 -0.52 -4.69
CA ARG A 79 9.39 0.52 -4.07
C ARG A 79 8.34 1.00 -5.06
N LEU A 80 7.09 0.91 -4.68
CA LEU A 80 5.98 1.56 -5.38
C LEU A 80 5.60 2.83 -4.63
N ARG A 81 5.86 3.98 -5.23
CA ARG A 81 5.41 5.28 -4.73
C ARG A 81 4.00 5.56 -5.24
N GLY A 82 3.19 6.21 -4.41
CA GLY A 82 1.85 6.63 -4.79
C GLY A 82 0.87 5.45 -4.96
N TYR A 83 1.18 4.30 -4.38
CA TYR A 83 0.29 3.16 -4.43
C TYR A 83 -1.09 3.51 -3.87
N THR A 84 -2.12 3.29 -4.66
CA THR A 84 -3.51 3.41 -4.22
C THR A 84 -4.09 2.01 -4.04
N ASN A 85 -4.75 1.77 -2.91
CA ASN A 85 -5.37 0.48 -2.64
C ASN A 85 -6.42 0.17 -3.71
N PRO A 86 -6.40 -1.03 -4.35
CA PRO A 86 -7.40 -1.43 -5.33
C PRO A 86 -8.85 -1.28 -4.85
N LEU A 87 -9.11 -1.57 -3.57
CA LEU A 87 -10.43 -1.39 -2.98
C LEU A 87 -10.87 0.09 -3.01
N SER A 88 -9.96 1.02 -2.70
CA SER A 88 -10.24 2.45 -2.79
C SER A 88 -10.51 2.89 -4.23
N LEU A 89 -9.81 2.32 -5.21
CA LEU A 89 -10.08 2.60 -6.63
C LEU A 89 -11.46 2.12 -7.06
N ILE A 90 -11.86 0.93 -6.62
CA ILE A 90 -13.20 0.39 -6.88
C ILE A 90 -14.27 1.30 -6.27
N LEU A 91 -14.10 1.74 -5.02
CA LEU A 91 -15.06 2.64 -4.36
C LEU A 91 -15.13 4.01 -5.05
N ILE A 92 -14.00 4.57 -5.45
CA ILE A 92 -13.95 5.83 -6.20
C ILE A 92 -14.64 5.67 -7.56
N PHE A 93 -14.38 4.57 -8.26
CA PHE A 93 -15.03 4.28 -9.53
C PHE A 93 -16.55 4.17 -9.36
N ALA A 94 -17.02 3.42 -8.37
CA ALA A 94 -18.43 3.27 -8.08
C ALA A 94 -19.09 4.62 -7.73
N LEU A 95 -18.39 5.48 -6.97
CA LEU A 95 -18.86 6.82 -6.64
C LEU A 95 -19.02 7.69 -7.89
N PHE A 96 -18.01 7.72 -8.77
CA PHE A 96 -18.11 8.50 -10.02
C PHE A 96 -19.18 7.95 -10.96
N LEU A 97 -19.34 6.64 -11.01
CA LEU A 97 -20.40 5.99 -11.79
C LEU A 97 -21.79 6.40 -11.30
N TRP A 98 -22.01 6.36 -9.98
CA TRP A 98 -23.24 6.82 -9.35
C TRP A 98 -23.48 8.30 -9.60
N LEU A 99 -22.51 9.17 -9.38
CA LEU A 99 -22.63 10.62 -9.63
C LEU A 99 -22.98 10.93 -11.08
N SER A 100 -22.41 10.22 -12.04
CA SER A 100 -22.72 10.39 -13.46
C SER A 100 -24.14 9.99 -13.79
N ALA A 101 -24.61 8.87 -13.25
CA ALA A 101 -25.98 8.40 -13.44
C ALA A 101 -27.00 9.36 -12.83
N VAL A 102 -26.77 9.83 -11.61
CA VAL A 102 -27.66 10.80 -10.93
C VAL A 102 -27.72 12.14 -11.68
N LYS A 103 -26.59 12.62 -12.20
CA LYS A 103 -26.53 13.87 -12.95
C LYS A 103 -27.36 13.81 -14.25
N GLN A 104 -27.39 12.67 -14.92
CA GLN A 104 -28.08 12.54 -16.20
C GLN A 104 -29.59 12.31 -16.04
N GLN A 105 -30.05 11.60 -15.03
CA GLN A 105 -31.41 11.10 -14.94
C GLN A 105 -32.08 11.25 -13.56
N GLY A 106 -31.42 11.92 -12.62
CA GLY A 106 -31.90 12.06 -11.25
C GLY A 106 -31.76 10.78 -10.41
N TYR A 107 -32.27 10.84 -9.17
CA TYR A 107 -32.13 9.76 -8.18
C TYR A 107 -32.88 8.47 -8.48
N THR A 108 -33.77 8.49 -9.49
CA THR A 108 -34.66 7.37 -9.87
C THR A 108 -34.11 6.54 -11.03
N SER A 109 -32.85 6.77 -11.45
CA SER A 109 -32.28 6.05 -12.56
C SER A 109 -32.14 4.55 -12.27
N GLY A 110 -32.63 3.71 -13.16
CA GLY A 110 -32.47 2.26 -13.08
C GLY A 110 -30.99 1.85 -13.17
N TRP A 111 -30.62 0.76 -12.51
CA TRP A 111 -29.23 0.26 -12.45
C TRP A 111 -28.62 -0.01 -13.84
N GLU A 112 -29.43 -0.34 -14.86
CA GLU A 112 -28.99 -0.57 -16.24
C GLU A 112 -28.35 0.67 -16.88
N GLN A 113 -28.79 1.85 -16.48
CA GLN A 113 -28.31 3.12 -17.00
C GLN A 113 -26.95 3.51 -16.43
N TRP A 114 -26.57 2.94 -15.28
CA TRP A 114 -25.24 3.16 -14.70
C TRP A 114 -24.13 2.64 -15.61
N PHE A 115 -24.41 1.55 -16.35
CA PHE A 115 -23.44 0.92 -17.26
C PHE A 115 -23.48 1.48 -18.69
N ASN A 116 -24.08 2.66 -18.90
CA ASN A 116 -23.95 3.36 -20.17
C ASN A 116 -22.47 3.68 -20.43
N PRO A 117 -21.95 3.45 -21.66
CA PRO A 117 -20.56 3.73 -22.03
C PRO A 117 -20.06 5.12 -21.61
N ALA A 118 -20.89 6.16 -21.75
CA ALA A 118 -20.55 7.52 -21.35
C ALA A 118 -20.29 7.64 -19.84
N ASN A 119 -21.14 7.01 -19.02
CA ASN A 119 -20.97 7.00 -17.56
C ASN A 119 -19.74 6.20 -17.13
N MET A 120 -19.47 5.09 -17.79
CA MET A 120 -18.28 4.28 -17.54
C MET A 120 -16.99 5.04 -17.86
N TRP A 121 -16.95 5.76 -18.99
CA TRP A 121 -15.81 6.60 -19.37
C TRP A 121 -15.60 7.73 -18.36
N PHE A 122 -16.66 8.40 -17.94
CA PHE A 122 -16.58 9.44 -16.91
C PHE A 122 -16.05 8.89 -15.58
N ALA A 123 -16.56 7.74 -15.13
CA ALA A 123 -16.10 7.07 -13.91
C ALA A 123 -14.62 6.65 -14.00
N LEU A 124 -14.22 6.08 -15.15
CA LEU A 124 -12.82 5.70 -15.40
C LEU A 124 -11.90 6.92 -15.33
N LEU A 125 -12.24 7.99 -16.04
CA LEU A 125 -11.46 9.23 -16.09
C LEU A 125 -11.33 9.84 -14.68
N GLY A 126 -12.44 9.96 -13.95
CA GLY A 126 -12.45 10.46 -12.57
C GLY A 126 -11.59 9.63 -11.63
N THR A 127 -11.61 8.31 -11.78
CA THR A 127 -10.76 7.40 -10.99
C THR A 127 -9.28 7.58 -11.31
N VAL A 128 -8.92 7.68 -12.60
CA VAL A 128 -7.52 7.90 -13.03
C VAL A 128 -7.00 9.24 -12.52
N ILE A 129 -7.79 10.31 -12.63
CA ILE A 129 -7.42 11.64 -12.11
C ILE A 129 -7.23 11.59 -10.60
N SER A 130 -8.16 10.97 -9.86
CA SER A 130 -8.08 10.84 -8.39
C SER A 130 -6.84 10.04 -7.96
N ALA A 131 -6.54 8.95 -8.66
CA ALA A 131 -5.33 8.16 -8.44
C ALA A 131 -4.05 8.98 -8.74
N GLY A 132 -4.05 9.76 -9.83
CA GLY A 132 -2.94 10.63 -10.20
C GLY A 132 -2.67 11.73 -9.17
N ILE A 133 -3.72 12.41 -8.69
CA ILE A 133 -3.61 13.41 -7.60
C ILE A 133 -3.07 12.75 -6.33
N SER A 134 -3.58 11.57 -5.98
CA SER A 134 -3.14 10.82 -4.81
C SER A 134 -1.67 10.40 -4.90
N ALA A 135 -1.22 9.97 -6.08
CA ALA A 135 0.17 9.65 -6.35
C ALA A 135 1.07 10.89 -6.25
N ALA A 136 0.69 12.00 -6.90
CA ALA A 136 1.43 13.25 -6.84
C ALA A 136 1.59 13.76 -5.39
N ALA A 137 0.52 13.72 -4.59
CA ALA A 137 0.58 14.07 -3.18
C ALA A 137 1.57 13.21 -2.39
N ALA A 138 1.70 11.90 -2.72
CA ALA A 138 2.66 11.01 -2.08
C ALA A 138 4.12 11.33 -2.41
N PHE A 139 4.39 11.94 -3.56
CA PHE A 139 5.74 12.41 -3.91
C PHE A 139 6.14 13.71 -3.20
N LEU A 140 5.16 14.55 -2.89
CA LEU A 140 5.38 15.89 -2.33
C LEU A 140 5.45 15.89 -0.79
N THR A 141 5.07 14.80 -0.12
CA THR A 141 5.02 14.76 1.35
C THR A 141 6.26 14.08 1.94
N GLU A 142 6.97 14.79 2.85
CA GLU A 142 8.11 14.26 3.63
C GLU A 142 7.75 12.99 4.42
N ARG A 143 6.51 12.87 4.87
CA ARG A 143 5.99 11.70 5.60
C ARG A 143 6.08 10.39 4.82
N GLY A 144 6.06 10.46 3.49
CA GLY A 144 6.34 9.31 2.65
C GLY A 144 7.76 8.75 2.81
N GLN A 145 8.71 9.59 3.26
CA GLN A 145 10.08 9.15 3.50
C GLN A 145 10.20 8.36 4.82
N GLN A 146 9.53 8.80 5.89
CA GLN A 146 9.51 8.08 7.17
C GLN A 146 8.93 6.68 7.03
N GLY A 147 7.76 6.56 6.41
CA GLY A 147 7.16 5.25 6.16
C GLY A 147 8.04 4.34 5.31
N TRP A 148 8.78 4.91 4.36
CA TRP A 148 9.74 4.15 3.58
C TRP A 148 10.96 3.73 4.40
N ALA A 149 11.48 4.55 5.28
CA ALA A 149 12.57 4.20 6.19
C ALA A 149 12.18 3.01 7.08
N MET A 150 10.94 3.00 7.63
CA MET A 150 10.42 1.88 8.41
C MET A 150 10.33 0.59 7.59
N VAL A 151 9.82 0.66 6.36
CA VAL A 151 9.79 -0.50 5.46
C VAL A 151 11.20 -1.00 5.14
N THR A 152 12.14 -0.10 4.89
CA THR A 152 13.53 -0.46 4.60
C THR A 152 14.20 -1.11 5.81
N SER A 153 13.98 -0.59 7.00
CA SER A 153 14.47 -1.15 8.25
C SER A 153 13.95 -2.58 8.46
N LEU A 154 12.65 -2.80 8.29
CA LEU A 154 12.07 -4.15 8.38
C LEU A 154 12.65 -5.12 7.34
N LEU A 155 12.91 -4.67 6.12
CA LEU A 155 13.49 -5.51 5.08
C LEU A 155 14.95 -5.89 5.37
N HIS A 156 15.71 -5.01 6.04
CA HIS A 156 17.11 -5.30 6.41
C HIS A 156 17.23 -6.18 7.66
N CYS A 157 16.39 -5.93 8.66
CA CYS A 157 16.48 -6.59 9.96
C CYS A 157 15.09 -6.77 10.56
N PRO A 158 14.33 -7.83 10.16
CA PRO A 158 12.95 -8.00 10.60
C PRO A 158 12.82 -8.27 12.10
N ASP A 159 13.85 -8.82 12.74
CA ASP A 159 13.94 -9.11 14.16
C ASP A 159 14.28 -7.87 15.02
N ASP A 160 14.90 -6.84 14.44
CA ASP A 160 15.33 -5.63 15.18
C ASP A 160 15.07 -4.32 14.39
N TYR A 161 14.00 -4.26 13.63
CA TYR A 161 13.74 -3.12 12.74
C TYR A 161 13.54 -1.80 13.48
N LEU A 162 13.03 -1.81 14.71
CA LEU A 162 12.80 -0.61 15.52
C LEU A 162 14.09 0.10 15.89
N ASN A 163 15.18 -0.65 16.15
CA ASN A 163 16.49 -0.07 16.46
C ASN A 163 17.28 0.33 15.21
N GLN A 164 16.89 -0.17 14.06
CA GLN A 164 17.57 0.08 12.79
C GLN A 164 16.97 1.22 11.97
N TRP A 165 15.74 1.63 12.22
CA TRP A 165 15.04 2.60 11.36
C TRP A 165 15.72 3.96 11.28
N PHE A 166 16.39 4.41 12.36
CA PHE A 166 17.18 5.65 12.39
C PHE A 166 18.33 5.69 11.37
N LYS A 167 18.82 4.53 10.93
CA LYS A 167 19.87 4.46 9.91
C LYS A 167 19.38 4.79 8.50
N TYR A 168 18.09 4.71 8.27
CA TYR A 168 17.46 4.86 6.96
C TYR A 168 16.54 6.08 6.85
N TYR A 169 16.38 6.80 7.97
CA TYR A 169 15.67 8.07 8.06
C TYR A 169 16.62 9.25 7.96
#